data_6fe3169eb695e7a025e8bb72c3b367b8
#
_entry.id   6fe3169eb695e7a025e8bb72c3b367b8
#
_cell.length_a   1.000
_cell.length_b   1.000
_cell.length_c   1.000
_cell.angle_alpha   90.00
_cell.angle_beta   90.00
_cell.angle_gamma   90.00
#
_symmetry.space_group_name_H-M   'P 1'
#
loop_
_entity.id
_entity.type
_entity.pdbx_description
1 polymer ?
#
loop_
_entity_poly.entity_id
_entity_poly.type
_entity_poly.pdbx_seq_one_letter_code
_entity_poly.pdbx_strand_id
1 'polypeptide(L)'
;MWSVINDFLVNVDNFVWGVPLMVLIMAGGLLLTVRLGLLQIRKLPLALKWMIQNEEEAEGEISSFAALCTALSATIGTGNIVGVATAVCAGGPGALFWMVAAAFLGMATKYSEGLLAVKYRIVAPDGHSLGGPFYYIEQGMGKNWKWLAKLFAFFGVCVGLFGIGTFSQVNGIASAINGFFDPDNAHCVKILPFLGEYSWSVVIASLILTVCVAAVLIGGVKRIASVSQIVVPFMAILYFAFASILIICNITEIPAAIKVIVTAAFTPKAVTGGTVGSMFVAMQKGVARGIFSNEAGLGSAPIAAAAAQTKEPVRQGLVSMTGTFIDTIVICTLTGLSIVLTGAWQVEGLEGVEVTTYAFQQGLPFPPAVSSFVLMLCLVFFAFTTILGWDYYSERCLEYLSGGNLKHVKVYRWIYIFAVFIGPYMTVSAVWTIADIFNGLMALPNMIALFALSGVVVKETKAFFKKQS
;
A
#
# COMPACT_ATOMS: atom_id res chain seq x y z
N MET A 1 -22.75 -19.46 12.24
CA MET A 1 -21.60 -19.93 11.44
C MET A 1 -20.72 -18.79 10.99
N TRP A 2 -21.25 -17.75 10.32
CA TRP A 2 -20.46 -16.59 9.87
C TRP A 2 -19.81 -15.80 11.01
N SER A 3 -20.49 -15.62 12.16
CA SER A 3 -19.89 -14.97 13.35
C SER A 3 -18.66 -15.71 13.85
N VAL A 4 -18.75 -17.05 13.97
CA VAL A 4 -17.63 -17.88 14.43
C VAL A 4 -16.42 -17.79 13.49
N ILE A 5 -16.67 -17.77 12.16
CA ILE A 5 -15.60 -17.59 11.16
C ILE A 5 -14.96 -16.21 11.28
N ASN A 6 -15.78 -15.16 11.43
CA ASN A 6 -15.27 -13.80 11.58
C ASN A 6 -14.46 -13.64 12.88
N ASP A 7 -14.94 -14.18 14.00
CA ASP A 7 -14.21 -14.16 15.28
C ASP A 7 -12.88 -14.91 15.18
N PHE A 8 -12.86 -16.05 14.48
CA PHE A 8 -11.62 -16.77 14.21
C PHE A 8 -10.64 -15.94 13.36
N LEU A 9 -11.10 -15.32 12.28
CA LEU A 9 -10.26 -14.48 11.43
C LEU A 9 -9.70 -13.27 12.20
N VAL A 10 -10.52 -12.61 13.02
CA VAL A 10 -10.09 -11.48 13.87
C VAL A 10 -9.03 -11.93 14.89
N ASN A 11 -9.18 -13.12 15.48
CA ASN A 11 -8.18 -13.66 16.41
C ASN A 11 -6.85 -13.98 15.68
N VAL A 12 -6.90 -14.52 14.48
CA VAL A 12 -5.71 -14.78 13.65
C VAL A 12 -5.04 -13.45 13.26
N ASP A 13 -5.81 -12.45 12.85
CA ASP A 13 -5.31 -11.12 12.51
C ASP A 13 -4.61 -10.45 13.70
N ASN A 14 -5.24 -10.46 14.87
CA ASN A 14 -4.67 -9.94 16.11
C ASN A 14 -3.37 -10.67 16.52
N PHE A 15 -3.25 -11.96 16.23
CA PHE A 15 -2.03 -12.72 16.45
C PHE A 15 -0.93 -12.33 15.44
N VAL A 16 -1.26 -12.25 14.16
CA VAL A 16 -0.33 -11.93 13.07
C VAL A 16 0.20 -10.50 13.21
N TRP A 17 -0.70 -9.53 13.38
CA TRP A 17 -0.35 -8.12 13.63
C TRP A 17 -0.12 -7.80 15.10
N GLY A 18 0.19 -8.81 15.89
CA GLY A 18 0.55 -8.65 17.28
C GLY A 18 1.87 -7.90 17.46
N VAL A 19 2.20 -7.62 18.73
CA VAL A 19 3.43 -6.92 19.13
C VAL A 19 4.70 -7.49 18.47
N PRO A 20 4.87 -8.83 18.32
CA PRO A 20 6.09 -9.38 17.74
C PRO A 20 6.38 -8.92 16.32
N LEU A 21 5.39 -8.94 15.43
CA LEU A 21 5.59 -8.52 14.04
C LEU A 21 5.84 -7.02 13.92
N MET A 22 5.10 -6.20 14.68
CA MET A 22 5.32 -4.76 14.71
C MET A 22 6.72 -4.40 15.22
N VAL A 23 7.18 -5.04 16.29
CA VAL A 23 8.53 -4.87 16.83
C VAL A 23 9.57 -5.29 15.78
N LEU A 24 9.35 -6.41 15.10
CA LEU A 24 10.26 -6.90 14.05
C LEU A 24 10.41 -5.87 12.92
N ILE A 25 9.30 -5.32 12.41
CA ILE A 25 9.33 -4.35 11.30
C ILE A 25 9.94 -3.02 11.76
N MET A 26 9.53 -2.50 12.92
CA MET A 26 10.07 -1.25 13.46
C MET A 26 11.55 -1.36 13.81
N ALA A 27 11.96 -2.47 14.44
CA ALA A 27 13.37 -2.73 14.78
C ALA A 27 14.22 -2.91 13.52
N GLY A 28 13.71 -3.58 12.49
CA GLY A 28 14.38 -3.71 11.19
C GLY A 28 14.58 -2.37 10.51
N GLY A 29 13.54 -1.53 10.45
CA GLY A 29 13.61 -0.18 9.93
C GLY A 29 14.59 0.71 10.71
N LEU A 30 14.58 0.61 12.04
CA LEU A 30 15.52 1.32 12.92
C LEU A 30 16.96 0.85 12.70
N LEU A 31 17.20 -0.47 12.66
CA LEU A 31 18.51 -1.05 12.40
C LEU A 31 19.08 -0.54 11.08
N LEU A 32 18.29 -0.58 10.00
CA LEU A 32 18.70 -0.10 8.69
C LEU A 32 18.94 1.40 8.69
N THR A 33 18.06 2.19 9.33
CA THR A 33 18.23 3.63 9.48
C THR A 33 19.57 3.99 10.15
N VAL A 34 19.90 3.32 11.25
CA VAL A 34 21.16 3.55 11.99
C VAL A 34 22.36 3.09 11.18
N ARG A 35 22.34 1.87 10.62
CA ARG A 35 23.46 1.32 9.84
C ARG A 35 23.75 2.09 8.55
N LEU A 36 22.74 2.71 7.95
CA LEU A 36 22.85 3.56 6.76
C LEU A 36 23.11 5.02 7.09
N GLY A 37 23.16 5.41 8.38
CA GLY A 37 23.47 6.77 8.85
C GLY A 37 22.42 7.78 8.41
N LEU A 38 21.13 7.51 8.66
CA LEU A 38 20.00 8.37 8.31
C LEU A 38 19.96 8.72 6.81
N LEU A 39 20.23 7.72 5.96
CA LEU A 39 20.30 7.89 4.49
C LEU A 39 19.02 8.52 3.94
N GLN A 40 17.86 8.18 4.47
CA GLN A 40 16.56 8.70 4.06
C GLN A 40 16.41 10.21 4.27
N ILE A 41 17.18 10.83 5.15
CA ILE A 41 17.28 12.31 5.26
C ILE A 41 18.35 12.86 4.33
N ARG A 42 19.57 12.30 4.46
CA ARG A 42 20.76 12.84 3.80
C ARG A 42 20.73 12.75 2.29
N LYS A 43 20.04 11.74 1.75
CA LYS A 43 20.00 11.44 0.32
C LYS A 43 18.61 11.59 -0.30
N LEU A 44 17.61 12.09 0.45
CA LEU A 44 16.27 12.34 -0.09
C LEU A 44 16.28 13.29 -1.31
N PRO A 45 17.00 14.42 -1.30
CA PRO A 45 17.04 15.29 -2.49
C PRO A 45 17.61 14.58 -3.72
N LEU A 46 18.63 13.74 -3.53
CA LEU A 46 19.21 12.93 -4.62
C LEU A 46 18.20 11.86 -5.09
N ALA A 47 17.49 11.24 -4.18
CA ALA A 47 16.46 10.24 -4.50
C ALA A 47 15.34 10.85 -5.34
N LEU A 48 14.82 12.02 -4.96
CA LEU A 48 13.81 12.75 -5.70
C LEU A 48 14.30 13.19 -7.09
N LYS A 49 15.56 13.58 -7.21
CA LYS A 49 16.17 13.88 -8.51
C LYS A 49 16.21 12.64 -9.40
N TRP A 50 16.67 11.50 -8.89
CA TRP A 50 16.80 10.27 -9.66
C TRP A 50 15.46 9.59 -9.96
N MET A 51 14.44 9.88 -9.21
CA MET A 51 13.08 9.45 -9.51
C MET A 51 12.63 9.88 -10.93
N ILE A 52 13.01 11.08 -11.35
CA ILE A 52 12.61 11.66 -12.65
C ILE A 52 13.66 11.40 -13.74
N GLN A 53 14.91 11.13 -13.37
CA GLN A 53 16.00 10.92 -14.33
C GLN A 53 16.16 9.44 -14.68
N ASN A 54 15.92 9.10 -15.94
CA ASN A 54 16.21 7.77 -16.46
C ASN A 54 17.72 7.55 -16.62
N GLU A 55 18.14 6.29 -16.59
CA GLU A 55 19.50 5.86 -16.89
C GLU A 55 19.52 5.30 -18.33
N GLU A 56 20.31 5.93 -19.20
CA GLU A 56 20.44 5.51 -20.59
C GLU A 56 21.28 4.22 -20.68
N GLU A 57 20.92 3.34 -21.64
CA GLU A 57 21.64 2.07 -21.93
C GLU A 57 21.76 1.10 -20.73
N ALA A 58 20.79 1.10 -19.82
CA ALA A 58 20.76 0.17 -18.69
C ALA A 58 19.88 -1.06 -18.99
N GLU A 59 20.26 -2.20 -18.41
CA GLU A 59 19.45 -3.43 -18.45
C GLU A 59 18.17 -3.27 -17.62
N GLY A 60 17.05 -3.80 -18.11
CA GLY A 60 15.74 -3.78 -17.46
C GLY A 60 14.61 -3.69 -18.47
N GLU A 61 13.37 -3.91 -18.01
CA GLU A 61 12.18 -3.93 -18.89
C GLU A 61 11.51 -2.57 -19.05
N ILE A 62 11.55 -1.75 -18.01
CA ILE A 62 10.85 -0.48 -17.89
C ILE A 62 11.75 0.58 -17.24
N SER A 63 11.51 1.86 -17.55
CA SER A 63 12.30 2.94 -16.92
C SER A 63 12.18 2.93 -15.38
N SER A 64 13.17 3.49 -14.67
CA SER A 64 13.12 3.61 -13.20
C SER A 64 11.88 4.37 -12.72
N PHE A 65 11.45 5.38 -13.46
CA PHE A 65 10.21 6.11 -13.19
C PHE A 65 8.97 5.22 -13.38
N ALA A 66 8.90 4.44 -14.45
CA ALA A 66 7.79 3.51 -14.69
C ALA A 66 7.75 2.40 -13.64
N ALA A 67 8.91 1.89 -13.20
CA ALA A 67 9.01 0.91 -12.10
C ALA A 67 8.54 1.51 -10.77
N LEU A 68 8.90 2.77 -10.48
CA LEU A 68 8.39 3.48 -9.31
C LEU A 68 6.87 3.70 -9.40
N CYS A 69 6.35 4.14 -10.54
CA CYS A 69 4.91 4.31 -10.74
C CYS A 69 4.17 2.97 -10.61
N THR A 70 4.75 1.86 -11.08
CA THR A 70 4.19 0.52 -10.87
C THR A 70 4.21 0.13 -9.38
N ALA A 71 5.27 0.47 -8.64
CA ALA A 71 5.30 0.27 -7.20
C ALA A 71 4.30 1.18 -6.46
N LEU A 72 4.21 2.46 -6.85
CA LEU A 72 3.23 3.41 -6.30
C LEU A 72 1.80 3.04 -6.65
N SER A 73 1.55 2.44 -7.82
CA SER A 73 0.21 1.96 -8.18
C SER A 73 -0.28 0.89 -7.22
N ALA A 74 0.61 0.03 -6.74
CA ALA A 74 0.25 -1.00 -5.77
C ALA A 74 0.08 -0.43 -4.34
N THR A 75 0.81 0.63 -3.99
CA THR A 75 0.82 1.20 -2.62
C THR A 75 -0.22 2.29 -2.41
N ILE A 76 -0.38 3.22 -3.37
CA ILE A 76 -1.37 4.31 -3.25
C ILE A 76 -2.76 3.76 -3.62
N GLY A 77 -3.50 3.36 -2.61
CA GLY A 77 -4.79 2.69 -2.74
C GLY A 77 -5.82 3.13 -1.69
N THR A 78 -6.74 2.24 -1.37
CA THR A 78 -7.71 2.46 -0.28
C THR A 78 -7.02 2.71 1.06
N GLY A 79 -5.80 2.20 1.27
CA GLY A 79 -5.00 2.42 2.47
C GLY A 79 -4.79 3.88 2.82
N ASN A 80 -4.56 4.73 1.81
CA ASN A 80 -4.27 6.16 1.99
C ASN A 80 -5.50 7.00 2.38
N ILE A 81 -6.69 6.53 2.10
CA ILE A 81 -7.97 7.22 2.38
C ILE A 81 -8.72 6.49 3.49
N VAL A 82 -9.17 5.27 3.23
CA VAL A 82 -9.95 4.44 4.14
C VAL A 82 -9.09 3.93 5.30
N GLY A 83 -7.86 3.47 5.01
CA GLY A 83 -6.94 2.95 6.02
C GLY A 83 -6.52 4.00 7.05
N VAL A 84 -6.22 5.23 6.60
CA VAL A 84 -5.90 6.35 7.49
C VAL A 84 -7.09 6.71 8.36
N ALA A 85 -8.30 6.82 7.78
CA ALA A 85 -9.53 7.07 8.52
C ALA A 85 -9.75 6.01 9.61
N THR A 86 -9.65 4.73 9.23
CA THR A 86 -9.78 3.60 10.18
C THR A 86 -8.73 3.67 11.30
N ALA A 87 -7.47 4.04 10.97
CA ALA A 87 -6.41 4.18 11.98
C ALA A 87 -6.73 5.29 12.99
N VAL A 88 -7.16 6.46 12.49
CA VAL A 88 -7.45 7.63 13.34
C VAL A 88 -8.73 7.41 14.17
N CYS A 89 -9.77 6.79 13.62
CA CYS A 89 -10.99 6.46 14.38
C CYS A 89 -10.73 5.41 15.46
N ALA A 90 -9.98 4.33 15.13
CA ALA A 90 -9.74 3.25 16.07
C ALA A 90 -8.62 3.54 17.09
N GLY A 91 -7.59 4.28 16.71
CA GLY A 91 -6.41 4.59 17.52
C GLY A 91 -6.36 6.03 18.05
N GLY A 92 -7.34 6.86 17.70
CA GLY A 92 -7.30 8.30 17.95
C GLY A 92 -6.31 9.05 17.04
N PRO A 93 -6.26 10.39 17.12
CA PRO A 93 -5.36 11.24 16.32
C PRO A 93 -3.89 10.86 16.44
N GLY A 94 -3.46 10.29 17.59
CA GLY A 94 -2.09 9.80 17.80
C GLY A 94 -1.65 8.68 16.86
N ALA A 95 -2.60 7.95 16.25
CA ALA A 95 -2.29 6.95 15.24
C ALA A 95 -1.57 7.55 14.02
N LEU A 96 -1.91 8.77 13.64
CA LEU A 96 -1.22 9.48 12.54
C LEU A 96 0.25 9.73 12.85
N PHE A 97 0.59 10.11 14.08
CA PHE A 97 2.00 10.28 14.49
C PHE A 97 2.79 8.97 14.30
N TRP A 98 2.23 7.86 14.79
CA TRP A 98 2.91 6.55 14.70
C TRP A 98 2.97 6.02 13.27
N MET A 99 2.00 6.34 12.44
CA MET A 99 2.00 6.04 11.01
C MET A 99 3.18 6.77 10.30
N VAL A 100 3.37 8.04 10.57
CA VAL A 100 4.48 8.85 10.01
C VAL A 100 5.83 8.36 10.54
N ALA A 101 5.93 8.04 11.84
CA ALA A 101 7.14 7.50 12.45
C ALA A 101 7.52 6.14 11.84
N ALA A 102 6.55 5.25 11.63
CA ALA A 102 6.78 3.97 10.96
C ALA A 102 7.23 4.16 9.51
N ALA A 103 6.61 5.07 8.78
CA ALA A 103 6.99 5.38 7.40
C ALA A 103 8.41 5.95 7.30
N PHE A 104 8.81 6.80 8.24
CA PHE A 104 10.17 7.33 8.29
C PHE A 104 11.22 6.21 8.42
N LEU A 105 10.99 5.23 9.28
CA LEU A 105 11.84 4.04 9.40
C LEU A 105 11.68 3.13 8.17
N GLY A 106 10.47 3.01 7.65
CA GLY A 106 10.13 2.25 6.45
C GLY A 106 10.85 2.73 5.18
N MET A 107 11.21 4.02 5.09
CA MET A 107 12.01 4.54 3.98
C MET A 107 13.37 3.83 3.85
N ALA A 108 14.06 3.57 4.97
CA ALA A 108 15.32 2.82 4.96
C ALA A 108 15.12 1.35 4.61
N THR A 109 13.99 0.78 5.04
CA THR A 109 13.57 -0.57 4.67
C THR A 109 13.33 -0.67 3.16
N LYS A 110 12.54 0.23 2.59
CA LYS A 110 12.22 0.29 1.16
C LYS A 110 13.45 0.51 0.29
N TYR A 111 14.39 1.35 0.78
CA TYR A 111 15.71 1.51 0.17
C TYR A 111 16.44 0.17 0.05
N SER A 112 16.48 -0.57 1.14
CA SER A 112 17.19 -1.85 1.22
C SER A 112 16.54 -2.92 0.34
N GLU A 113 15.21 -2.97 0.32
CA GLU A 113 14.41 -3.83 -0.54
C GLU A 113 14.69 -3.58 -2.02
N GLY A 114 14.65 -2.31 -2.46
CA GLY A 114 14.90 -1.93 -3.85
C GLY A 114 16.34 -2.22 -4.29
N LEU A 115 17.31 -1.97 -3.41
CA LEU A 115 18.71 -2.32 -3.66
C LEU A 115 18.90 -3.82 -3.85
N LEU A 116 18.37 -4.64 -2.93
CA LEU A 116 18.50 -6.09 -2.98
C LEU A 116 17.76 -6.68 -4.19
N ALA A 117 16.63 -6.11 -4.58
CA ALA A 117 15.88 -6.55 -5.75
C ALA A 117 16.67 -6.45 -7.03
N VAL A 118 17.37 -5.35 -7.26
CA VAL A 118 18.22 -5.16 -8.45
C VAL A 118 19.51 -5.98 -8.34
N LYS A 119 20.12 -6.04 -7.15
CA LYS A 119 21.36 -6.80 -6.94
C LYS A 119 21.22 -8.29 -7.22
N TYR A 120 20.09 -8.88 -6.86
CA TYR A 120 19.84 -10.33 -6.97
C TYR A 120 18.79 -10.68 -8.04
N ARG A 121 18.49 -9.76 -8.96
CA ARG A 121 17.61 -10.07 -10.08
C ARG A 121 18.28 -11.02 -11.06
N ILE A 122 17.46 -11.79 -11.76
CA ILE A 122 17.87 -12.62 -12.88
C ILE A 122 17.12 -12.15 -14.14
N VAL A 123 17.71 -12.42 -15.30
CA VAL A 123 17.06 -12.18 -16.58
C VAL A 123 16.61 -13.53 -17.12
N ALA A 124 15.32 -13.67 -17.40
CA ALA A 124 14.75 -14.86 -17.99
C ALA A 124 15.17 -15.02 -19.46
N PRO A 125 15.03 -16.22 -20.06
CA PRO A 125 15.43 -16.46 -21.46
C PRO A 125 14.73 -15.59 -22.50
N ASP A 126 13.54 -15.07 -22.18
CA ASP A 126 12.76 -14.14 -23.02
C ASP A 126 13.11 -12.67 -22.77
N GLY A 127 14.09 -12.39 -21.92
CA GLY A 127 14.61 -11.06 -21.62
C GLY A 127 13.87 -10.31 -20.51
N HIS A 128 12.84 -10.89 -19.87
CA HIS A 128 12.20 -10.21 -18.77
C HIS A 128 12.97 -10.35 -17.45
N SER A 129 12.92 -9.32 -16.61
CA SER A 129 13.64 -9.26 -15.34
C SER A 129 12.83 -9.88 -14.22
N LEU A 130 13.42 -10.83 -13.51
CA LEU A 130 12.84 -11.52 -12.37
C LEU A 130 13.59 -11.16 -11.09
N GLY A 131 12.92 -10.61 -10.12
CA GLY A 131 13.52 -10.24 -8.83
C GLY A 131 12.47 -10.07 -7.74
N GLY A 132 12.93 -9.69 -6.57
CA GLY A 132 12.09 -9.54 -5.38
C GLY A 132 12.57 -10.45 -4.25
N PRO A 133 11.80 -10.52 -3.14
CA PRO A 133 12.21 -11.24 -1.93
C PRO A 133 12.58 -12.72 -2.18
N PHE A 134 11.81 -13.42 -2.97
CA PHE A 134 12.07 -14.83 -3.25
C PHE A 134 13.43 -15.04 -3.94
N TYR A 135 13.92 -14.09 -4.75
CA TYR A 135 15.24 -14.18 -5.35
C TYR A 135 16.35 -13.77 -4.40
N TYR A 136 16.24 -12.66 -3.67
CA TYR A 136 17.31 -12.31 -2.74
C TYR A 136 17.35 -13.21 -1.48
N ILE A 137 16.24 -13.88 -1.11
CA ILE A 137 16.27 -14.95 -0.13
C ILE A 137 17.06 -16.16 -0.67
N GLU A 138 16.70 -16.68 -1.86
CA GLU A 138 17.33 -17.88 -2.41
C GLU A 138 18.81 -17.65 -2.79
N GLN A 139 19.14 -16.51 -3.41
CA GLN A 139 20.49 -16.22 -3.88
C GLN A 139 21.36 -15.50 -2.85
N GLY A 140 20.77 -14.58 -2.09
CA GLY A 140 21.51 -13.79 -1.11
C GLY A 140 21.77 -14.53 0.19
N MET A 141 20.79 -15.28 0.71
CA MET A 141 20.92 -16.10 1.92
C MET A 141 21.40 -17.53 1.61
N GLY A 142 21.24 -17.98 0.36
CA GLY A 142 21.68 -19.29 -0.12
C GLY A 142 20.54 -20.30 -0.31
N LYS A 143 20.85 -21.38 -1.04
CA LYS A 143 19.85 -22.39 -1.47
C LYS A 143 19.10 -23.08 -0.34
N ASN A 144 19.67 -23.15 0.85
CA ASN A 144 19.03 -23.75 2.04
C ASN A 144 17.80 -22.94 2.48
N TRP A 145 17.67 -21.68 2.08
CA TRP A 145 16.57 -20.80 2.41
C TRP A 145 15.45 -20.77 1.34
N LYS A 146 15.55 -21.64 0.34
CA LYS A 146 14.54 -21.73 -0.74
C LYS A 146 13.11 -21.97 -0.23
N TRP A 147 12.95 -22.68 0.89
CA TRP A 147 11.66 -22.89 1.52
C TRP A 147 11.04 -21.56 1.97
N LEU A 148 11.84 -20.64 2.52
CA LEU A 148 11.39 -19.32 2.96
C LEU A 148 11.00 -18.45 1.76
N ALA A 149 11.76 -18.53 0.66
CA ALA A 149 11.43 -17.87 -0.60
C ALA A 149 10.09 -18.34 -1.17
N LYS A 150 9.83 -19.67 -1.16
CA LYS A 150 8.55 -20.24 -1.57
C LYS A 150 7.40 -19.81 -0.67
N LEU A 151 7.64 -19.75 0.66
CA LEU A 151 6.64 -19.29 1.62
C LEU A 151 6.25 -17.84 1.35
N PHE A 152 7.24 -16.95 1.13
CA PHE A 152 6.98 -15.57 0.72
C PHE A 152 6.13 -15.51 -0.56
N ALA A 153 6.54 -16.23 -1.60
CA ALA A 153 5.84 -16.21 -2.88
C ALA A 153 4.40 -16.76 -2.78
N PHE A 154 4.18 -17.78 -1.95
CA PHE A 154 2.83 -18.28 -1.66
C PHE A 154 1.94 -17.20 -1.02
N PHE A 155 2.44 -16.52 0.02
CA PHE A 155 1.69 -15.43 0.62
C PHE A 155 1.46 -14.28 -0.36
N GLY A 156 2.45 -13.95 -1.21
CA GLY A 156 2.28 -12.93 -2.25
C GLY A 156 1.15 -13.22 -3.24
N VAL A 157 0.98 -14.50 -3.63
CA VAL A 157 -0.18 -14.93 -4.46
C VAL A 157 -1.49 -14.75 -3.69
N CYS A 158 -1.53 -15.13 -2.41
CA CYS A 158 -2.73 -14.99 -1.57
C CYS A 158 -3.10 -13.52 -1.34
N VAL A 159 -2.12 -12.65 -1.07
CA VAL A 159 -2.34 -11.19 -0.89
C VAL A 159 -2.90 -10.56 -2.17
N GLY A 160 -2.38 -10.93 -3.34
CA GLY A 160 -2.91 -10.45 -4.60
C GLY A 160 -4.36 -10.87 -4.82
N LEU A 161 -4.67 -12.17 -4.62
CA LEU A 161 -5.97 -12.73 -4.98
C LEU A 161 -7.07 -12.46 -3.93
N PHE A 162 -6.74 -12.54 -2.64
CA PHE A 162 -7.73 -12.48 -1.54
C PHE A 162 -7.54 -11.26 -0.64
N GLY A 163 -6.46 -10.51 -0.81
CA GLY A 163 -6.07 -9.45 0.08
C GLY A 163 -6.18 -8.06 -0.54
N ILE A 164 -5.13 -7.28 -0.29
CA ILE A 164 -5.01 -5.88 -0.70
C ILE A 164 -5.07 -5.70 -2.23
N GLY A 165 -4.72 -6.73 -3.00
CA GLY A 165 -4.68 -6.65 -4.47
C GLY A 165 -6.05 -6.61 -5.13
N THR A 166 -7.07 -7.25 -4.56
CA THR A 166 -8.39 -7.36 -5.18
C THR A 166 -9.50 -6.90 -4.26
N PHE A 167 -9.93 -7.75 -3.33
CA PHE A 167 -11.20 -7.59 -2.62
C PHE A 167 -11.28 -6.28 -1.84
N SER A 168 -10.23 -5.88 -1.11
CA SER A 168 -10.25 -4.64 -0.35
C SER A 168 -10.36 -3.40 -1.25
N GLN A 169 -9.69 -3.40 -2.40
CA GLN A 169 -9.72 -2.28 -3.34
C GLN A 169 -11.07 -2.18 -4.04
N VAL A 170 -11.55 -3.31 -4.56
CA VAL A 170 -12.84 -3.35 -5.29
C VAL A 170 -13.99 -3.01 -4.37
N ASN A 171 -13.95 -3.49 -3.13
CA ASN A 171 -14.94 -3.15 -2.11
C ASN A 171 -14.90 -1.65 -1.76
N GLY A 172 -13.70 -1.08 -1.61
CA GLY A 172 -13.54 0.36 -1.40
C GLY A 172 -14.12 1.21 -2.54
N ILE A 173 -13.88 0.81 -3.80
CA ILE A 173 -14.47 1.46 -4.99
C ILE A 173 -15.99 1.36 -4.93
N ALA A 174 -16.52 0.16 -4.70
CA ALA A 174 -17.96 -0.08 -4.67
C ALA A 174 -18.65 0.76 -3.58
N SER A 175 -18.06 0.80 -2.36
CA SER A 175 -18.59 1.60 -1.26
C SER A 175 -18.57 3.10 -1.57
N ALA A 176 -17.49 3.61 -2.18
CA ALA A 176 -17.39 5.03 -2.53
C ALA A 176 -18.39 5.43 -3.63
N ILE A 177 -18.56 4.58 -4.66
CA ILE A 177 -19.51 4.82 -5.73
C ILE A 177 -20.95 4.73 -5.20
N ASN A 178 -21.23 3.72 -4.38
CA ASN A 178 -22.56 3.57 -3.77
C ASN A 178 -22.90 4.75 -2.87
N GLY A 179 -22.00 5.16 -1.99
CA GLY A 179 -22.19 6.29 -1.10
C GLY A 179 -22.40 7.63 -1.83
N PHE A 180 -21.96 7.74 -3.09
CA PHE A 180 -22.20 8.92 -3.92
C PHE A 180 -23.47 8.85 -4.77
N PHE A 181 -23.75 7.71 -5.44
CA PHE A 181 -24.85 7.58 -6.40
C PHE A 181 -26.15 7.01 -5.83
N ASP A 182 -26.08 6.18 -4.78
CA ASP A 182 -27.25 5.54 -4.17
C ASP A 182 -27.04 5.28 -2.67
N PRO A 183 -26.82 6.36 -1.87
CA PRO A 183 -26.49 6.24 -0.44
C PRO A 183 -27.55 5.51 0.37
N ASP A 184 -28.81 5.65 -0.02
CA ASP A 184 -29.95 5.04 0.67
C ASP A 184 -30.27 3.61 0.19
N ASN A 185 -29.50 3.06 -0.75
CA ASN A 185 -29.73 1.77 -1.39
C ASN A 185 -31.16 1.63 -1.95
N ALA A 186 -31.68 2.72 -2.54
CA ALA A 186 -33.07 2.79 -3.01
C ALA A 186 -33.32 1.89 -4.24
N HIS A 187 -32.28 1.55 -4.99
CA HIS A 187 -32.37 0.82 -6.26
C HIS A 187 -31.57 -0.49 -6.22
N CYS A 188 -32.01 -1.45 -5.39
CA CYS A 188 -31.33 -2.72 -5.26
C CYS A 188 -31.81 -3.76 -6.27
N VAL A 189 -30.92 -4.67 -6.63
CA VAL A 189 -31.17 -5.82 -7.50
C VAL A 189 -30.49 -7.07 -6.95
N LYS A 190 -31.13 -8.21 -7.17
CA LYS A 190 -30.59 -9.52 -6.84
C LYS A 190 -29.95 -10.12 -8.09
N ILE A 191 -28.62 -10.15 -8.15
CA ILE A 191 -27.88 -10.62 -9.33
C ILE A 191 -27.87 -12.14 -9.40
N LEU A 192 -27.61 -12.81 -8.28
CA LEU A 192 -27.55 -14.26 -8.17
C LEU A 192 -28.34 -14.75 -6.95
N PRO A 193 -28.96 -15.94 -7.01
CA PRO A 193 -29.82 -16.46 -5.93
C PRO A 193 -29.12 -16.59 -4.56
N PHE A 194 -27.80 -16.76 -4.56
CA PHE A 194 -26.98 -16.96 -3.35
C PHE A 194 -26.24 -15.70 -2.90
N LEU A 195 -26.22 -14.62 -3.71
CA LEU A 195 -25.73 -13.31 -3.34
C LEU A 195 -26.89 -12.47 -2.81
N GLY A 196 -26.61 -11.54 -1.90
CA GLY A 196 -27.58 -10.58 -1.38
C GLY A 196 -28.14 -9.64 -2.44
N GLU A 197 -28.89 -8.67 -2.00
CA GLU A 197 -29.36 -7.55 -2.82
C GLU A 197 -28.29 -6.43 -2.77
N TYR A 198 -27.96 -5.89 -3.93
CA TYR A 198 -26.95 -4.83 -4.09
C TYR A 198 -27.50 -3.71 -4.96
N SER A 199 -27.08 -2.47 -4.66
CA SER A 199 -27.45 -1.31 -5.47
C SER A 199 -26.95 -1.47 -6.92
N TRP A 200 -27.72 -0.97 -7.89
CA TRP A 200 -27.31 -0.89 -9.28
C TRP A 200 -25.99 -0.15 -9.48
N SER A 201 -25.70 0.84 -8.63
CA SER A 201 -24.43 1.58 -8.65
C SER A 201 -23.22 0.64 -8.46
N VAL A 202 -23.33 -0.30 -7.50
CA VAL A 202 -22.31 -1.32 -7.22
C VAL A 202 -22.15 -2.29 -8.38
N VAL A 203 -23.26 -2.74 -8.98
CA VAL A 203 -23.26 -3.71 -10.09
C VAL A 203 -22.60 -3.11 -11.33
N ILE A 204 -23.01 -1.89 -11.70
CA ILE A 204 -22.45 -1.20 -12.87
C ILE A 204 -20.96 -0.90 -12.65
N ALA A 205 -20.60 -0.42 -11.47
CA ALA A 205 -19.22 -0.15 -11.09
C ALA A 205 -18.34 -1.41 -11.18
N SER A 206 -18.83 -2.54 -10.64
CA SER A 206 -18.15 -3.84 -10.72
C SER A 206 -17.89 -4.28 -12.16
N LEU A 207 -18.88 -4.15 -13.03
CA LEU A 207 -18.76 -4.53 -14.43
C LEU A 207 -17.76 -3.65 -15.17
N ILE A 208 -17.88 -2.32 -15.05
CA ILE A 208 -16.96 -1.36 -15.69
C ILE A 208 -15.54 -1.58 -15.20
N LEU A 209 -15.35 -1.71 -13.88
CA LEU A 209 -14.05 -1.95 -13.28
C LEU A 209 -13.42 -3.23 -13.81
N THR A 210 -14.18 -4.32 -13.86
CA THR A 210 -13.69 -5.61 -14.37
C THR A 210 -13.25 -5.52 -15.82
N VAL A 211 -14.02 -4.84 -16.68
CA VAL A 211 -13.64 -4.63 -18.09
C VAL A 211 -12.38 -3.79 -18.21
N CYS A 212 -12.27 -2.70 -17.43
CA CYS A 212 -11.07 -1.85 -17.44
C CYS A 212 -9.83 -2.61 -16.96
N VAL A 213 -9.96 -3.37 -15.87
CA VAL A 213 -8.87 -4.20 -15.32
C VAL A 213 -8.45 -5.25 -16.34
N ALA A 214 -9.40 -6.00 -16.92
CA ALA A 214 -9.11 -7.01 -17.95
C ALA A 214 -8.39 -6.41 -19.16
N ALA A 215 -8.84 -5.24 -19.63
CA ALA A 215 -8.24 -4.54 -20.77
C ALA A 215 -6.76 -4.18 -20.52
N VAL A 216 -6.37 -3.89 -19.29
CA VAL A 216 -4.97 -3.59 -18.93
C VAL A 216 -4.18 -4.86 -18.70
N LEU A 217 -4.67 -5.80 -17.88
CA LEU A 217 -3.95 -7.00 -17.45
C LEU A 217 -3.61 -7.93 -18.63
N ILE A 218 -4.49 -8.06 -19.62
CA ILE A 218 -4.22 -8.88 -20.82
C ILE A 218 -2.97 -8.37 -21.58
N GLY A 219 -2.64 -7.09 -21.49
CA GLY A 219 -1.44 -6.50 -22.08
C GLY A 219 -0.13 -6.74 -21.30
N GLY A 220 -0.21 -7.35 -20.11
CA GLY A 220 0.95 -7.70 -19.27
C GLY A 220 1.67 -6.49 -18.66
N VAL A 221 2.87 -6.74 -18.10
CA VAL A 221 3.64 -5.77 -17.30
C VAL A 221 3.89 -4.44 -18.02
N LYS A 222 4.20 -4.46 -19.31
CA LYS A 222 4.47 -3.23 -20.09
C LYS A 222 3.24 -2.33 -20.15
N ARG A 223 2.06 -2.92 -20.28
CA ARG A 223 0.81 -2.16 -20.31
C ARG A 223 0.42 -1.67 -18.92
N ILE A 224 0.60 -2.48 -17.88
CA ILE A 224 0.43 -2.06 -16.49
C ILE A 224 1.33 -0.86 -16.20
N ALA A 225 2.62 -0.95 -16.52
CA ALA A 225 3.58 0.15 -16.31
C ALA A 225 3.21 1.41 -17.12
N SER A 226 2.77 1.27 -18.38
CA SER A 226 2.34 2.39 -19.21
C SER A 226 1.11 3.10 -18.67
N VAL A 227 0.16 2.36 -18.12
CA VAL A 227 -1.03 2.94 -17.47
C VAL A 227 -0.65 3.58 -16.14
N SER A 228 0.15 2.90 -15.31
CA SER A 228 0.57 3.39 -14.00
C SER A 228 1.36 4.69 -14.10
N GLN A 229 2.29 4.83 -15.06
CA GLN A 229 3.10 6.06 -15.21
C GLN A 229 2.29 7.30 -15.61
N ILE A 230 1.05 7.13 -16.09
CA ILE A 230 0.13 8.24 -16.41
C ILE A 230 -0.85 8.47 -15.26
N VAL A 231 -1.50 7.39 -14.81
CA VAL A 231 -2.58 7.48 -13.82
C VAL A 231 -2.05 7.83 -12.44
N VAL A 232 -0.91 7.25 -12.01
CA VAL A 232 -0.38 7.47 -10.66
C VAL A 232 0.01 8.93 -10.41
N PRO A 233 0.79 9.61 -11.26
CA PRO A 233 1.07 11.04 -11.06
C PRO A 233 -0.21 11.89 -11.10
N PHE A 234 -1.14 11.58 -12.02
CA PHE A 234 -2.40 12.31 -12.13
C PHE A 234 -3.22 12.22 -10.85
N MET A 235 -3.45 11.00 -10.35
CA MET A 235 -4.26 10.78 -9.13
C MET A 235 -3.59 11.38 -7.88
N ALA A 236 -2.25 11.26 -7.78
CA ALA A 236 -1.50 11.80 -6.66
C ALA A 236 -1.56 13.34 -6.64
N ILE A 237 -1.40 14.01 -7.80
CA ILE A 237 -1.49 15.46 -7.93
C ILE A 237 -2.92 15.93 -7.63
N LEU A 238 -3.93 15.25 -8.16
CA LEU A 238 -5.33 15.58 -7.92
C LEU A 238 -5.65 15.55 -6.42
N TYR A 239 -5.31 14.43 -5.76
CA TYR A 239 -5.52 14.28 -4.32
C TYR A 239 -4.75 15.31 -3.50
N PHE A 240 -3.47 15.49 -3.82
CA PHE A 240 -2.59 16.47 -3.17
C PHE A 240 -3.17 17.89 -3.27
N ALA A 241 -3.66 18.28 -4.45
CA ALA A 241 -4.23 19.61 -4.66
C ALA A 241 -5.46 19.84 -3.77
N PHE A 242 -6.44 18.93 -3.79
CA PHE A 242 -7.66 19.11 -2.99
C PHE A 242 -7.41 19.01 -1.48
N ALA A 243 -6.59 18.06 -1.03
CA ALA A 243 -6.21 17.95 0.37
C ALA A 243 -5.41 19.18 0.84
N SER A 244 -4.54 19.74 -0.01
CA SER A 244 -3.80 20.98 0.29
C SER A 244 -4.75 22.18 0.37
N ILE A 245 -5.73 22.31 -0.51
CA ILE A 245 -6.76 23.36 -0.43
C ILE A 245 -7.50 23.27 0.90
N LEU A 246 -7.92 22.05 1.30
CA LEU A 246 -8.58 21.84 2.60
C LEU A 246 -7.71 22.33 3.76
N ILE A 247 -6.44 21.94 3.77
CA ILE A 247 -5.50 22.32 4.83
C ILE A 247 -5.25 23.83 4.84
N ILE A 248 -5.11 24.46 3.67
CA ILE A 248 -4.89 25.92 3.55
C ILE A 248 -6.14 26.69 4.04
N CYS A 249 -7.34 26.22 3.69
CA CYS A 249 -8.58 26.84 4.18
C CYS A 249 -8.74 26.76 5.70
N ASN A 250 -8.11 25.76 6.34
CA ASN A 250 -8.15 25.54 7.79
C ASN A 250 -6.78 25.81 8.46
N ILE A 251 -5.97 26.69 7.90
CA ILE A 251 -4.56 26.89 8.31
C ILE A 251 -4.42 27.34 9.77
N THR A 252 -5.40 28.07 10.30
CA THR A 252 -5.43 28.56 11.69
C THR A 252 -5.55 27.44 12.71
N GLU A 253 -6.18 26.32 12.33
CA GLU A 253 -6.39 25.16 13.20
C GLU A 253 -5.23 24.17 13.19
N ILE A 254 -4.25 24.33 12.29
CA ILE A 254 -3.10 23.41 12.17
C ILE A 254 -2.32 23.28 13.49
N PRO A 255 -1.96 24.36 14.21
CA PRO A 255 -1.22 24.22 15.46
C PRO A 255 -1.98 23.41 16.52
N ALA A 256 -3.30 23.60 16.59
CA ALA A 256 -4.18 22.84 17.50
C ALA A 256 -4.24 21.37 17.10
N ALA A 257 -4.41 21.07 15.81
CA ALA A 257 -4.43 19.70 15.29
C ALA A 257 -3.10 18.98 15.54
N ILE A 258 -1.96 19.60 15.28
CA ILE A 258 -0.63 19.01 15.55
C ILE A 258 -0.47 18.74 17.06
N LYS A 259 -0.89 19.67 17.91
CA LYS A 259 -0.86 19.46 19.37
C LYS A 259 -1.70 18.26 19.78
N VAL A 260 -2.91 18.11 19.24
CA VAL A 260 -3.78 16.97 19.51
C VAL A 260 -3.14 15.65 19.05
N ILE A 261 -2.59 15.61 17.83
CA ILE A 261 -1.92 14.44 17.26
C ILE A 261 -0.75 14.00 18.16
N VAL A 262 0.16 14.94 18.48
CA VAL A 262 1.34 14.64 19.29
C VAL A 262 0.97 14.27 20.72
N THR A 263 0.05 14.99 21.35
CA THR A 263 -0.40 14.67 22.71
C THR A 263 -1.04 13.27 22.76
N ALA A 264 -1.95 12.98 21.84
CA ALA A 264 -2.63 11.68 21.77
C ALA A 264 -1.66 10.51 21.49
N ALA A 265 -0.56 10.76 20.80
CA ALA A 265 0.44 9.74 20.50
C ALA A 265 1.19 9.22 21.75
N PHE A 266 1.31 10.06 22.81
CA PHE A 266 2.10 9.74 24.00
C PHE A 266 1.29 9.70 25.30
N THR A 267 -0.01 9.98 25.25
CA THR A 267 -0.87 9.98 26.43
C THR A 267 -1.41 8.57 26.71
N PRO A 268 -1.21 8.01 27.94
CA PRO A 268 -1.67 6.67 28.28
C PRO A 268 -3.19 6.54 28.43
N LYS A 269 -3.92 7.65 28.54
CA LYS A 269 -5.38 7.71 28.74
C LYS A 269 -6.08 8.49 27.64
N ALA A 270 -7.30 8.07 27.32
CA ALA A 270 -8.19 8.76 26.41
C ALA A 270 -8.39 10.25 26.75
N VAL A 271 -8.15 11.10 25.76
CA VAL A 271 -8.39 12.55 25.88
C VAL A 271 -9.79 12.86 25.41
N THR A 272 -10.81 12.65 26.13
CA THR A 272 -12.23 12.96 25.91
C THR A 272 -13.16 11.76 25.67
N GLY A 273 -14.01 11.52 26.59
CA GLY A 273 -15.37 10.98 26.59
C GLY A 273 -15.77 9.93 25.56
N GLY A 274 -15.16 8.77 25.53
CA GLY A 274 -15.56 7.65 24.68
C GLY A 274 -14.34 7.01 24.03
N THR A 275 -14.16 5.73 24.24
CA THR A 275 -13.27 4.75 23.56
C THR A 275 -12.03 5.26 22.80
N VAL A 276 -11.31 6.22 23.30
CA VAL A 276 -10.02 6.60 22.73
C VAL A 276 -8.96 5.63 23.25
N GLY A 277 -8.33 4.91 22.34
CA GLY A 277 -7.35 3.90 22.66
C GLY A 277 -6.16 4.43 23.46
N SER A 278 -5.55 3.54 24.25
CA SER A 278 -4.28 3.81 24.91
C SER A 278 -3.21 4.16 23.85
N MET A 279 -2.10 4.79 24.26
CA MET A 279 -0.91 5.00 23.42
C MET A 279 -0.52 3.73 22.62
N PHE A 280 -0.69 2.57 23.21
CA PHE A 280 -0.44 1.26 22.57
C PHE A 280 -1.37 1.02 21.38
N VAL A 281 -2.66 1.32 21.51
CA VAL A 281 -3.63 1.16 20.44
C VAL A 281 -3.36 2.15 19.32
N ALA A 282 -3.07 3.42 19.65
CA ALA A 282 -2.66 4.43 18.67
C ALA A 282 -1.42 3.99 17.87
N MET A 283 -0.39 3.49 18.57
CA MET A 283 0.80 2.96 17.95
C MET A 283 0.50 1.73 17.07
N GLN A 284 -0.24 0.77 17.59
CA GLN A 284 -0.61 -0.45 16.85
C GLN A 284 -1.39 -0.13 15.58
N LYS A 285 -2.44 0.68 15.69
CA LYS A 285 -3.28 1.04 14.55
C LYS A 285 -2.53 1.92 13.54
N GLY A 286 -1.74 2.89 14.03
CA GLY A 286 -0.93 3.75 13.17
C GLY A 286 0.15 2.99 12.41
N VAL A 287 0.93 2.15 13.09
CA VAL A 287 2.00 1.34 12.46
C VAL A 287 1.40 0.34 11.47
N ALA A 288 0.37 -0.43 11.88
CA ALA A 288 -0.22 -1.45 11.03
C ALA A 288 -0.81 -0.84 9.74
N ARG A 289 -1.59 0.24 9.85
CA ARG A 289 -2.18 0.90 8.68
C ARG A 289 -1.17 1.68 7.85
N GLY A 290 -0.12 2.21 8.47
CA GLY A 290 1.01 2.81 7.75
C GLY A 290 1.75 1.79 6.89
N ILE A 291 2.07 0.62 7.44
CA ILE A 291 2.71 -0.47 6.70
C ILE A 291 1.78 -1.04 5.62
N PHE A 292 0.49 -1.17 5.93
CA PHE A 292 -0.51 -1.58 4.94
C PHE A 292 -0.54 -0.64 3.73
N SER A 293 -0.40 0.67 3.94
CA SER A 293 -0.38 1.68 2.88
C SER A 293 0.92 1.64 2.08
N ASN A 294 2.08 1.83 2.75
CA ASN A 294 3.36 2.00 2.06
C ASN A 294 4.11 0.70 1.74
N GLU A 295 3.66 -0.43 2.28
CA GLU A 295 4.23 -1.77 2.07
C GLU A 295 5.72 -1.91 2.46
N ALA A 296 6.26 -1.03 3.30
CA ALA A 296 7.66 -1.11 3.72
C ALA A 296 7.86 -2.28 4.69
N GLY A 297 8.70 -3.23 4.32
CA GLY A 297 8.93 -4.47 5.06
C GLY A 297 8.05 -5.63 4.62
N LEU A 298 7.03 -5.40 3.77
CA LEU A 298 6.22 -6.47 3.19
C LEU A 298 6.96 -7.21 2.05
N GLY A 299 7.88 -6.54 1.34
CA GLY A 299 8.64 -7.15 0.24
C GLY A 299 7.91 -7.18 -1.11
N SER A 300 6.78 -6.51 -1.25
CA SER A 300 6.01 -6.45 -2.50
C SER A 300 6.67 -5.55 -3.55
N ALA A 301 6.94 -4.30 -3.20
CA ALA A 301 7.53 -3.31 -4.10
C ALA A 301 8.89 -3.68 -4.74
N PRO A 302 9.79 -4.44 -4.09
CA PRO A 302 11.00 -4.94 -4.75
C PRO A 302 10.74 -5.77 -6.01
N ILE A 303 9.55 -6.36 -6.15
CA ILE A 303 9.16 -7.10 -7.36
C ILE A 303 9.10 -6.17 -8.58
N ALA A 304 8.51 -4.97 -8.44
CA ALA A 304 8.52 -3.97 -9.50
C ALA A 304 9.91 -3.31 -9.66
N ALA A 305 10.59 -3.05 -8.56
CA ALA A 305 11.92 -2.46 -8.58
C ALA A 305 12.95 -3.28 -9.38
N ALA A 306 12.80 -4.61 -9.40
CA ALA A 306 13.65 -5.50 -10.16
C ALA A 306 13.54 -5.31 -11.68
N ALA A 307 12.39 -4.87 -12.19
CA ALA A 307 12.16 -4.62 -13.61
C ALA A 307 12.77 -3.29 -14.08
N ALA A 308 13.24 -2.43 -13.17
CA ALA A 308 13.76 -1.11 -13.50
C ALA A 308 15.04 -1.17 -14.35
N GLN A 309 15.12 -0.30 -15.37
CA GLN A 309 16.32 -0.08 -16.16
C GLN A 309 17.35 0.69 -15.33
N THR A 310 18.27 -0.03 -14.73
CA THR A 310 19.39 0.52 -13.95
C THR A 310 20.54 -0.48 -13.85
N LYS A 311 21.77 0.04 -13.87
CA LYS A 311 23.01 -0.73 -13.61
C LYS A 311 23.37 -0.73 -12.13
N GLU A 312 22.85 0.23 -11.36
CA GLU A 312 23.29 0.50 -10.00
C GLU A 312 22.19 0.18 -8.97
N PRO A 313 22.34 -0.90 -8.17
CA PRO A 313 21.38 -1.28 -7.14
C PRO A 313 21.06 -0.14 -6.15
N VAL A 314 22.06 0.66 -5.76
CA VAL A 314 21.92 1.79 -4.83
C VAL A 314 21.00 2.87 -5.40
N ARG A 315 21.10 3.14 -6.70
CA ARG A 315 20.24 4.11 -7.38
C ARG A 315 18.76 3.69 -7.29
N GLN A 316 18.47 2.43 -7.63
CA GLN A 316 17.09 1.93 -7.52
C GLN A 316 16.61 1.87 -6.08
N GLY A 317 17.47 1.56 -5.12
CA GLY A 317 17.12 1.66 -3.70
C GLY A 317 16.67 3.06 -3.32
N LEU A 318 17.40 4.11 -3.74
CA LEU A 318 17.02 5.51 -3.50
C LEU A 318 15.69 5.88 -4.18
N VAL A 319 15.48 5.46 -5.41
CA VAL A 319 14.20 5.68 -6.12
C VAL A 319 13.06 4.97 -5.39
N SER A 320 13.23 3.70 -4.99
CA SER A 320 12.20 2.94 -4.26
C SER A 320 11.83 3.58 -2.91
N MET A 321 12.80 4.18 -2.22
CA MET A 321 12.57 4.88 -0.96
C MET A 321 11.59 6.05 -1.09
N THR A 322 11.57 6.73 -2.24
CA THR A 322 10.65 7.86 -2.49
C THR A 322 9.19 7.41 -2.52
N GLY A 323 8.93 6.15 -2.82
CA GLY A 323 7.58 5.59 -2.76
C GLY A 323 6.96 5.72 -1.37
N THR A 324 7.65 5.29 -0.32
CA THR A 324 7.18 5.44 1.07
C THR A 324 7.04 6.91 1.49
N PHE A 325 7.95 7.78 1.01
CA PHE A 325 7.86 9.22 1.25
C PHE A 325 6.58 9.80 0.65
N ILE A 326 6.30 9.54 -0.63
CA ILE A 326 5.12 10.06 -1.32
C ILE A 326 3.84 9.47 -0.73
N ASP A 327 3.78 8.15 -0.55
CA ASP A 327 2.61 7.44 -0.08
C ASP A 327 2.19 7.89 1.33
N THR A 328 3.09 7.80 2.29
CA THR A 328 2.71 7.95 3.71
C THR A 328 3.11 9.30 4.27
N ILE A 329 4.37 9.75 4.07
CA ILE A 329 4.80 11.05 4.61
C ILE A 329 4.02 12.21 3.96
N VAL A 330 3.64 12.08 2.69
CA VAL A 330 2.84 13.10 2.00
C VAL A 330 1.35 12.74 2.05
N ILE A 331 0.91 11.72 1.32
CA ILE A 331 -0.53 11.48 1.06
C ILE A 331 -1.28 11.08 2.34
N CYS A 332 -0.80 10.08 3.12
CA CYS A 332 -1.50 9.69 4.35
C CYS A 332 -1.48 10.81 5.40
N THR A 333 -0.41 11.63 5.46
CA THR A 333 -0.36 12.77 6.37
C THR A 333 -1.41 13.82 6.00
N LEU A 334 -1.58 14.11 4.71
CA LEU A 334 -2.63 15.03 4.24
C LEU A 334 -4.02 14.50 4.61
N THR A 335 -4.28 13.20 4.41
CA THR A 335 -5.56 12.57 4.77
C THR A 335 -5.81 12.67 6.28
N GLY A 336 -4.86 12.22 7.09
CA GLY A 336 -5.01 12.20 8.54
C GLY A 336 -5.14 13.60 9.12
N LEU A 337 -4.38 14.56 8.61
CA LEU A 337 -4.49 15.95 9.02
C LEU A 337 -5.85 16.55 8.64
N SER A 338 -6.38 16.27 7.45
CA SER A 338 -7.71 16.68 7.03
C SER A 338 -8.81 16.15 7.96
N ILE A 339 -8.71 14.87 8.35
CA ILE A 339 -9.64 14.23 9.29
C ILE A 339 -9.57 14.87 10.68
N VAL A 340 -8.37 15.19 11.16
CA VAL A 340 -8.20 15.80 12.50
C VAL A 340 -8.64 17.26 12.51
N LEU A 341 -8.29 18.05 11.49
CA LEU A 341 -8.66 19.47 11.35
C LEU A 341 -10.17 19.66 11.34
N THR A 342 -10.91 18.79 10.68
CA THR A 342 -12.38 18.88 10.55
C THR A 342 -13.14 18.20 11.70
N GLY A 343 -12.45 17.49 12.60
CA GLY A 343 -13.10 16.73 13.67
C GLY A 343 -13.87 15.50 13.20
N ALA A 344 -13.71 15.08 11.92
CA ALA A 344 -14.45 13.96 11.31
C ALA A 344 -14.31 12.65 12.09
N TRP A 345 -13.17 12.44 12.75
CA TRP A 345 -12.91 11.24 13.57
C TRP A 345 -13.76 11.12 14.84
N GLN A 346 -14.45 12.20 15.25
CA GLN A 346 -15.33 12.23 16.44
C GLN A 346 -16.80 12.04 16.10
N VAL A 347 -17.15 12.01 14.81
CA VAL A 347 -18.54 11.88 14.38
C VAL A 347 -18.96 10.42 14.50
N GLU A 348 -19.93 10.16 15.37
CA GLU A 348 -20.45 8.80 15.59
C GLU A 348 -21.16 8.27 14.35
N GLY A 349 -20.98 6.98 14.08
CA GLY A 349 -21.62 6.27 12.97
C GLY A 349 -20.91 6.38 11.63
N LEU A 350 -19.85 7.20 11.49
CA LEU A 350 -19.04 7.23 10.28
C LEU A 350 -17.94 6.17 10.31
N GLU A 351 -17.80 5.42 9.24
CA GLU A 351 -16.76 4.40 9.10
C GLU A 351 -16.04 4.49 7.75
N GLY A 352 -14.77 4.11 7.74
CA GLY A 352 -13.99 3.95 6.52
C GLY A 352 -13.95 5.20 5.64
N VAL A 353 -14.48 5.11 4.41
CA VAL A 353 -14.48 6.21 3.44
C VAL A 353 -15.36 7.39 3.87
N GLU A 354 -16.41 7.13 4.62
CA GLU A 354 -17.38 8.17 5.05
C GLU A 354 -16.72 9.23 5.92
N VAL A 355 -15.77 8.83 6.77
CA VAL A 355 -14.99 9.75 7.61
C VAL A 355 -14.21 10.75 6.77
N THR A 356 -13.51 10.27 5.75
CA THR A 356 -12.73 11.14 4.85
C THR A 356 -13.65 11.98 3.96
N THR A 357 -14.78 11.40 3.53
CA THR A 357 -15.81 12.14 2.75
C THR A 357 -16.37 13.30 3.58
N TYR A 358 -16.71 13.06 4.83
CA TYR A 358 -17.17 14.10 5.75
C TYR A 358 -16.09 15.18 5.94
N ALA A 359 -14.82 14.78 6.14
CA ALA A 359 -13.70 15.71 6.26
C ALA A 359 -13.59 16.64 5.04
N PHE A 360 -13.71 16.09 3.83
CA PHE A 360 -13.65 16.87 2.59
C PHE A 360 -14.89 17.77 2.40
N GLN A 361 -16.06 17.30 2.79
CA GLN A 361 -17.29 18.11 2.74
C GLN A 361 -17.24 19.31 3.67
N GLN A 362 -16.69 19.16 4.88
CA GLN A 362 -16.62 20.20 5.89
C GLN A 362 -15.43 21.15 5.69
N GLY A 363 -14.31 20.62 5.21
CA GLY A 363 -13.06 21.38 5.16
C GLY A 363 -12.80 22.10 3.84
N LEU A 364 -13.42 21.69 2.72
CA LEU A 364 -13.24 22.33 1.42
C LEU A 364 -14.24 23.48 1.21
N PRO A 365 -13.84 24.56 0.49
CA PRO A 365 -14.71 25.70 0.19
C PRO A 365 -15.64 25.42 -1.01
N PHE A 366 -16.02 24.17 -1.25
CA PHE A 366 -16.85 23.73 -2.37
C PHE A 366 -18.16 23.14 -1.86
N PRO A 367 -19.21 23.06 -2.71
CA PRO A 367 -20.42 22.34 -2.35
C PRO A 367 -20.13 20.89 -1.94
N PRO A 368 -20.81 20.33 -0.92
CA PRO A 368 -20.56 18.97 -0.43
C PRO A 368 -20.57 17.90 -1.52
N ALA A 369 -21.46 18.01 -2.51
CA ALA A 369 -21.51 17.09 -3.65
C ALA A 369 -20.21 17.09 -4.49
N VAL A 370 -19.60 18.28 -4.69
CA VAL A 370 -18.33 18.41 -5.43
C VAL A 370 -17.20 17.78 -4.61
N SER A 371 -17.12 18.05 -3.32
CA SER A 371 -16.12 17.48 -2.42
C SER A 371 -16.19 15.95 -2.37
N SER A 372 -17.40 15.40 -2.26
CA SER A 372 -17.64 13.96 -2.29
C SER A 372 -17.27 13.34 -3.63
N PHE A 373 -17.63 13.99 -4.75
CA PHE A 373 -17.31 13.50 -6.09
C PHE A 373 -15.80 13.42 -6.32
N VAL A 374 -15.06 14.46 -5.92
CA VAL A 374 -13.60 14.48 -6.07
C VAL A 374 -12.96 13.36 -5.23
N LEU A 375 -13.39 13.17 -3.99
CA LEU A 375 -12.85 12.11 -3.15
C LEU A 375 -13.17 10.72 -3.69
N MET A 376 -14.41 10.49 -4.13
CA MET A 376 -14.81 9.25 -4.80
C MET A 376 -13.94 8.99 -6.03
N LEU A 377 -13.72 9.99 -6.87
CA LEU A 377 -12.89 9.87 -8.06
C LEU A 377 -11.43 9.53 -7.71
N CYS A 378 -10.85 10.19 -6.72
CA CYS A 378 -9.51 9.87 -6.23
C CYS A 378 -9.43 8.43 -5.72
N LEU A 379 -10.40 7.97 -4.93
CA LEU A 379 -10.42 6.62 -4.40
C LEU A 379 -10.55 5.58 -5.51
N VAL A 380 -11.38 5.84 -6.52
CA VAL A 380 -11.52 4.95 -7.69
C VAL A 380 -10.18 4.80 -8.41
N PHE A 381 -9.47 5.89 -8.69
CA PHE A 381 -8.15 5.82 -9.34
C PHE A 381 -7.11 5.13 -8.46
N PHE A 382 -7.06 5.45 -7.17
CA PHE A 382 -6.14 4.84 -6.20
C PHE A 382 -6.33 3.33 -6.16
N ALA A 383 -7.56 2.89 -5.94
CA ALA A 383 -7.87 1.47 -5.82
C ALA A 383 -7.73 0.73 -7.17
N PHE A 384 -8.11 1.35 -8.29
CA PHE A 384 -7.93 0.78 -9.62
C PHE A 384 -6.45 0.48 -9.92
N THR A 385 -5.57 1.44 -9.66
CA THR A 385 -4.14 1.23 -9.89
C THR A 385 -3.55 0.18 -8.96
N THR A 386 -4.04 0.08 -7.72
CA THR A 386 -3.60 -0.95 -6.76
C THR A 386 -3.95 -2.36 -7.25
N ILE A 387 -5.14 -2.55 -7.83
CA ILE A 387 -5.52 -3.82 -8.45
C ILE A 387 -4.51 -4.22 -9.54
N LEU A 388 -4.10 -3.28 -10.39
CA LEU A 388 -3.14 -3.54 -11.47
C LEU A 388 -1.74 -3.87 -10.95
N GLY A 389 -1.26 -3.12 -9.95
CA GLY A 389 0.06 -3.32 -9.36
C GLY A 389 0.18 -4.66 -8.64
N TRP A 390 -0.85 -5.05 -7.91
CA TRP A 390 -0.87 -6.32 -7.18
C TRP A 390 -1.06 -7.54 -8.06
N ASP A 391 -1.76 -7.43 -9.20
CA ASP A 391 -1.77 -8.50 -10.21
C ASP A 391 -0.34 -8.80 -10.67
N TYR A 392 0.42 -7.76 -11.03
CA TYR A 392 1.82 -7.92 -11.42
C TYR A 392 2.65 -8.60 -10.34
N TYR A 393 2.52 -8.20 -9.07
CA TYR A 393 3.28 -8.80 -7.97
C TYR A 393 2.93 -10.27 -7.77
N SER A 394 1.66 -10.59 -7.74
CA SER A 394 1.19 -11.95 -7.51
C SER A 394 1.48 -12.88 -8.69
N GLU A 395 1.44 -12.38 -9.93
CA GLU A 395 1.87 -13.14 -11.11
C GLU A 395 3.35 -13.51 -11.02
N ARG A 396 4.23 -12.57 -10.61
CA ARG A 396 5.67 -12.85 -10.40
C ARG A 396 5.90 -13.85 -9.27
N CYS A 397 5.14 -13.78 -8.18
CA CYS A 397 5.17 -14.78 -7.13
C CYS A 397 4.78 -16.17 -7.63
N LEU A 398 3.70 -16.26 -8.41
CA LEU A 398 3.24 -17.53 -8.99
C LEU A 398 4.23 -18.08 -10.03
N GLU A 399 4.83 -17.23 -10.85
CA GLU A 399 5.87 -17.62 -11.79
C GLU A 399 7.05 -18.28 -11.09
N TYR A 400 7.52 -17.69 -9.98
CA TYR A 400 8.58 -18.28 -9.16
C TYR A 400 8.15 -19.64 -8.59
N LEU A 401 6.94 -19.77 -8.03
CA LEU A 401 6.41 -21.03 -7.47
C LEU A 401 6.28 -22.13 -8.51
N SER A 402 5.86 -21.77 -9.73
CA SER A 402 5.65 -22.70 -10.84
C SER A 402 6.92 -23.03 -11.64
N GLY A 403 8.07 -22.49 -11.22
CA GLY A 403 9.33 -22.70 -11.92
C GLY A 403 9.40 -22.07 -13.30
N GLY A 404 8.76 -20.93 -13.51
CA GLY A 404 8.76 -20.18 -14.78
C GLY A 404 7.63 -20.61 -15.75
N ASN A 405 6.61 -21.36 -15.30
CA ASN A 405 5.54 -21.82 -16.17
C ASN A 405 4.47 -20.73 -16.41
N LEU A 406 4.59 -20.03 -17.52
CA LEU A 406 3.69 -18.94 -17.91
C LEU A 406 2.23 -19.39 -18.20
N LYS A 407 1.97 -20.68 -18.37
CA LYS A 407 0.58 -21.17 -18.51
C LYS A 407 -0.20 -21.02 -17.21
N HIS A 408 0.43 -21.32 -16.06
CA HIS A 408 -0.19 -21.11 -14.75
C HIS A 408 -0.47 -19.62 -14.48
N VAL A 409 0.46 -18.73 -14.87
CA VAL A 409 0.28 -17.28 -14.76
C VAL A 409 -0.92 -16.81 -15.57
N LYS A 410 -1.10 -17.30 -16.80
CA LYS A 410 -2.27 -16.95 -17.63
C LYS A 410 -3.59 -17.40 -17.00
N VAL A 411 -3.64 -18.61 -16.43
CA VAL A 411 -4.85 -19.10 -15.74
C VAL A 411 -5.13 -18.24 -14.50
N TYR A 412 -4.09 -17.92 -13.72
CA TYR A 412 -4.22 -17.08 -12.54
C TYR A 412 -4.78 -15.70 -12.88
N ARG A 413 -4.32 -15.06 -13.97
CA ARG A 413 -4.83 -13.77 -14.43
C ARG A 413 -6.35 -13.79 -14.66
N TRP A 414 -6.89 -14.84 -15.25
CA TRP A 414 -8.34 -14.97 -15.42
C TRP A 414 -9.07 -15.15 -14.09
N ILE A 415 -8.50 -15.93 -13.15
CA ILE A 415 -9.04 -16.08 -11.80
C ILE A 415 -9.03 -14.73 -11.08
N TYR A 416 -7.95 -13.95 -11.24
CA TYR A 416 -7.81 -12.62 -10.65
C TYR A 416 -8.87 -11.64 -11.21
N ILE A 417 -9.08 -11.60 -12.52
CA ILE A 417 -10.11 -10.77 -13.15
C ILE A 417 -11.52 -11.17 -12.63
N PHE A 418 -11.76 -12.47 -12.46
CA PHE A 418 -13.01 -12.96 -11.89
C PHE A 418 -13.17 -12.57 -10.42
N ALA A 419 -12.09 -12.60 -9.63
CA ALA A 419 -12.09 -12.12 -8.26
C ALA A 419 -12.40 -10.62 -8.15
N VAL A 420 -11.92 -9.81 -9.09
CA VAL A 420 -12.27 -8.38 -9.19
C VAL A 420 -13.78 -8.20 -9.39
N PHE A 421 -14.42 -9.04 -10.22
CA PHE A 421 -15.86 -8.97 -10.43
C PHE A 421 -16.67 -9.34 -9.17
N ILE A 422 -16.21 -10.34 -8.41
CA ILE A 422 -16.93 -10.83 -7.21
C ILE A 422 -16.66 -9.97 -5.98
N GLY A 423 -15.51 -9.29 -5.92
CA GLY A 423 -15.06 -8.53 -4.75
C GLY A 423 -16.09 -7.59 -4.12
N PRO A 424 -16.87 -6.81 -4.89
CA PRO A 424 -17.87 -5.89 -4.35
C PRO A 424 -18.99 -6.57 -3.56
N TYR A 425 -19.20 -7.86 -3.80
CA TYR A 425 -20.27 -8.65 -3.17
C TYR A 425 -19.80 -9.41 -1.93
N MET A 426 -18.55 -9.19 -1.49
CA MET A 426 -18.02 -9.76 -0.25
C MET A 426 -18.28 -8.82 0.93
N THR A 427 -18.41 -9.38 2.14
CA THR A 427 -18.60 -8.57 3.36
C THR A 427 -17.32 -7.81 3.69
N VAL A 428 -17.45 -6.51 3.97
CA VAL A 428 -16.31 -5.58 4.17
C VAL A 428 -15.35 -6.05 5.27
N SER A 429 -15.85 -6.44 6.44
CA SER A 429 -15.02 -6.82 7.59
C SER A 429 -14.16 -8.05 7.30
N ALA A 430 -14.73 -9.11 6.74
CA ALA A 430 -13.99 -10.33 6.40
C ALA A 430 -12.91 -10.07 5.34
N VAL A 431 -13.21 -9.24 4.35
CA VAL A 431 -12.27 -8.87 3.28
C VAL A 431 -11.04 -8.17 3.84
N TRP A 432 -11.23 -7.18 4.70
CA TRP A 432 -10.12 -6.45 5.31
C TRP A 432 -9.29 -7.34 6.26
N THR A 433 -9.95 -8.20 7.03
CA THR A 433 -9.26 -9.12 7.94
C THR A 433 -8.39 -10.13 7.19
N ILE A 434 -8.89 -10.70 6.09
CA ILE A 434 -8.11 -11.62 5.23
C ILE A 434 -6.93 -10.88 4.59
N ALA A 435 -7.14 -9.66 4.11
CA ALA A 435 -6.08 -8.84 3.54
C ALA A 435 -4.96 -8.58 4.56
N ASP A 436 -5.33 -8.20 5.77
CA ASP A 436 -4.39 -7.94 6.87
C ASP A 436 -3.58 -9.19 7.24
N ILE A 437 -4.23 -10.34 7.39
CA ILE A 437 -3.58 -11.61 7.74
C ILE A 437 -2.48 -11.97 6.72
N PHE A 438 -2.81 -12.02 5.44
CA PHE A 438 -1.82 -12.39 4.42
C PHE A 438 -0.69 -11.37 4.28
N ASN A 439 -0.99 -10.08 4.41
CA ASN A 439 0.04 -9.04 4.43
C ASN A 439 1.03 -9.25 5.60
N GLY A 440 0.52 -9.48 6.80
CA GLY A 440 1.38 -9.71 7.95
C GLY A 440 2.25 -10.96 7.80
N LEU A 441 1.68 -12.05 7.31
CA LEU A 441 2.41 -13.30 7.06
C LEU A 441 3.48 -13.14 5.97
N MET A 442 3.23 -12.31 4.95
CA MET A 442 4.21 -12.04 3.89
C MET A 442 5.40 -11.22 4.41
N ALA A 443 5.18 -10.34 5.38
CA ALA A 443 6.23 -9.51 5.94
C ALA A 443 7.33 -10.33 6.64
N LEU A 444 6.97 -11.42 7.31
CA LEU A 444 7.90 -12.19 8.13
C LEU A 444 9.10 -12.75 7.34
N PRO A 445 8.92 -13.48 6.22
CA PRO A 445 10.04 -13.95 5.40
C PRO A 445 10.92 -12.82 4.89
N ASN A 446 10.32 -11.70 4.48
CA ASN A 446 11.05 -10.56 3.98
C ASN A 446 11.90 -9.89 5.06
N MET A 447 11.34 -9.66 6.25
CA MET A 447 12.10 -9.07 7.36
C MET A 447 13.28 -9.93 7.78
N ILE A 448 13.13 -11.26 7.84
CA ILE A 448 14.23 -12.19 8.09
C ILE A 448 15.35 -11.98 7.06
N ALA A 449 15.00 -11.86 5.79
CA ALA A 449 15.98 -11.62 4.73
C ALA A 449 16.67 -10.26 4.86
N LEU A 450 15.94 -9.21 5.18
CA LEU A 450 16.50 -7.87 5.36
C LEU A 450 17.50 -7.82 6.54
N PHE A 451 17.20 -8.48 7.65
CA PHE A 451 18.14 -8.60 8.75
C PHE A 451 19.43 -9.36 8.31
N ALA A 452 19.27 -10.52 7.67
CA ALA A 452 20.39 -11.33 7.21
C ALA A 452 21.26 -10.60 6.19
N LEU A 453 20.65 -9.88 5.25
CA LEU A 453 21.34 -9.19 4.16
C LEU A 453 21.67 -7.72 4.45
N SER A 454 21.37 -7.21 5.65
CA SER A 454 21.65 -5.82 6.04
C SER A 454 23.12 -5.43 5.88
N GLY A 455 24.05 -6.37 6.09
CA GLY A 455 25.49 -6.19 5.84
C GLY A 455 25.82 -5.95 4.38
N VAL A 456 25.13 -6.66 3.47
CA VAL A 456 25.27 -6.49 2.02
C VAL A 456 24.81 -5.10 1.61
N VAL A 457 23.63 -4.68 2.09
CA VAL A 457 23.08 -3.34 1.81
C VAL A 457 24.07 -2.25 2.20
N VAL A 458 24.61 -2.32 3.42
CA VAL A 458 25.58 -1.32 3.91
C VAL A 458 26.86 -1.32 3.08
N LYS A 459 27.38 -2.49 2.71
CA LYS A 459 28.60 -2.63 1.87
C LYS A 459 28.40 -1.98 0.50
N GLU A 460 27.31 -2.33 -0.20
CA GLU A 460 27.00 -1.78 -1.52
C GLU A 460 26.81 -0.25 -1.46
N THR A 461 26.07 0.24 -0.47
CA THR A 461 25.84 1.67 -0.27
C THR A 461 27.15 2.44 -0.07
N LYS A 462 28.04 1.94 0.81
CA LYS A 462 29.34 2.58 1.06
C LYS A 462 30.24 2.55 -0.17
N ALA A 463 30.28 1.41 -0.88
CA ALA A 463 31.10 1.27 -2.08
C ALA A 463 30.65 2.23 -3.19
N PHE A 464 29.34 2.39 -3.37
CA PHE A 464 28.77 3.29 -4.37
C PHE A 464 29.13 4.76 -4.10
N PHE A 465 28.87 5.24 -2.88
CA PHE A 465 29.15 6.65 -2.56
C PHE A 465 30.66 6.97 -2.47
N LYS A 466 31.51 5.96 -2.19
CA LYS A 466 32.95 6.14 -2.24
C LYS A 466 33.47 6.32 -3.67
N LYS A 467 32.80 5.75 -4.69
CA LYS A 467 33.17 5.95 -6.10
C LYS A 467 32.75 7.31 -6.65
N GLN A 468 31.81 8.00 -5.97
CA GLN A 468 31.29 9.30 -6.40
C GLN A 468 31.93 10.50 -5.67
N SER A 469 32.66 10.22 -4.58
CA SER A 469 33.47 11.20 -3.86
C SER A 469 34.90 11.26 -4.43
#